data_0482b355042e8cc07779d603673bbc4f
#
_entry.id   0482b355042e8cc07779d603673bbc4f
#
_cell.length_a   1.000
_cell.length_b   1.000
_cell.length_c   1.000
_cell.angle_alpha   90.00
_cell.angle_beta   90.00
_cell.angle_gamma   90.00
#
_symmetry.space_group_name_H-M   'P 1'
#
loop_
_entity.id
_entity.type
_entity.pdbx_description
1 polymer ?
#
loop_
_entity_poly.entity_id
_entity_poly.type
_entity_poly.pdbx_seq_one_letter_code
_entity_poly.pdbx_strand_id
1 'polypeptide(L)'
;MSTLLTKIMAPGALSTVFQPIYRLDATGALPVILECLTRGPAGTNADHAGVLFEYAQLKAAESQVDRACIAAALQTVATFDHPITISLNVFAATLVRDADFLPWLGKLMAQANLDPAHLVFEIVEHGEAWNAEAFGCALRDIRQLGCAIALDDVGLAHSNFQRILQCNPEFLKLDRCIIRECDKDTRRQALLRSLGLLAHDLGSKLIAEGVETQSELATVRAHDIDLVQGFVFSKPVSAAKVHELSGIARSTAGQRATKWSTTADESAGRDSAWKRQTLWDVPTREVAAKPETFMAATGDAQPSHLVW
;
A
#
# COMPACT_ATOMS: atom_id res chain seq x y z
N MET A 1 -33.21 5.95 20.03
CA MET A 1 -32.00 5.08 19.94
C MET A 1 -31.02 5.74 19.00
N SER A 2 -29.76 5.94 19.38
CA SER A 2 -28.75 6.50 18.47
C SER A 2 -28.47 5.47 17.37
N THR A 3 -28.33 5.94 16.11
CA THR A 3 -27.98 5.07 14.99
C THR A 3 -26.53 4.57 15.14
N LEU A 4 -26.14 3.47 14.49
CA LEU A 4 -24.76 3.00 14.50
C LEU A 4 -23.80 4.08 13.98
N LEU A 5 -24.20 4.84 12.95
CA LEU A 5 -23.41 5.95 12.43
C LEU A 5 -23.15 7.02 13.50
N THR A 6 -24.16 7.37 14.31
CA THR A 6 -23.99 8.31 15.42
C THR A 6 -22.97 7.79 16.44
N LYS A 7 -22.93 6.48 16.68
CA LYS A 7 -21.95 5.85 17.57
C LYS A 7 -20.55 5.89 16.98
N ILE A 8 -20.40 5.60 15.68
CA ILE A 8 -19.13 5.65 14.95
C ILE A 8 -18.55 7.07 14.99
N MET A 9 -19.39 8.07 14.79
CA MET A 9 -18.99 9.48 14.72
C MET A 9 -18.82 10.14 16.11
N ALA A 10 -19.06 9.41 17.19
CA ALA A 10 -18.88 9.95 18.53
C ALA A 10 -17.38 10.19 18.83
N PRO A 11 -17.00 11.29 19.52
CA PRO A 11 -15.61 11.54 19.89
C PRO A 11 -15.00 10.36 20.66
N GLY A 12 -13.81 9.90 20.23
CA GLY A 12 -13.11 8.78 20.86
C GLY A 12 -13.72 7.39 20.63
N ALA A 13 -14.73 7.28 19.75
CA ALA A 13 -15.36 6.00 19.41
C ALA A 13 -14.46 5.11 18.53
N LEU A 14 -13.64 5.74 17.72
CA LEU A 14 -12.70 5.04 16.84
C LEU A 14 -11.31 5.01 17.50
N SER A 15 -10.60 3.91 17.29
CA SER A 15 -9.20 3.79 17.70
C SER A 15 -8.38 3.21 16.55
N THR A 16 -7.06 3.41 16.62
CA THR A 16 -6.13 2.93 15.58
C THR A 16 -5.15 1.95 16.19
N VAL A 17 -4.95 0.82 15.52
CA VAL A 17 -3.83 -0.07 15.75
C VAL A 17 -2.94 -0.06 14.52
N PHE A 18 -1.68 -0.43 14.68
CA PHE A 18 -0.65 -0.27 13.67
C PHE A 18 -0.07 -1.64 13.30
N GLN A 19 -0.03 -1.94 12.01
CA GLN A 19 0.65 -3.13 11.52
C GLN A 19 1.86 -2.73 10.69
N PRO A 20 3.07 -3.17 11.06
CA PRO A 20 4.28 -2.79 10.34
C PRO A 20 4.40 -3.54 9.01
N ILE A 21 4.82 -2.80 7.98
CA ILE A 21 5.27 -3.32 6.69
C ILE A 21 6.79 -3.25 6.69
N TYR A 22 7.44 -4.37 6.41
CA TYR A 22 8.88 -4.53 6.49
C TYR A 22 9.50 -4.53 5.10
N ARG A 23 10.59 -3.81 4.96
CA ARG A 23 11.52 -3.98 3.84
C ARG A 23 12.45 -5.14 4.13
N LEU A 24 12.60 -6.03 3.16
CA LEU A 24 13.56 -7.12 3.22
C LEU A 24 14.89 -6.68 2.62
N ASP A 25 15.98 -6.91 3.35
CA ASP A 25 17.33 -6.70 2.83
C ASP A 25 18.23 -7.92 3.16
N ALA A 26 19.49 -7.85 2.75
CA ALA A 26 20.44 -8.94 2.98
C ALA A 26 20.74 -9.19 4.47
N THR A 27 20.47 -8.20 5.33
CA THR A 27 20.78 -8.23 6.76
C THR A 27 19.57 -8.59 7.62
N GLY A 28 18.35 -8.53 7.06
CA GLY A 28 17.14 -8.85 7.81
C GLY A 28 15.86 -8.24 7.26
N ALA A 29 15.05 -7.73 8.17
CA ALA A 29 13.79 -7.04 7.86
C ALA A 29 13.72 -5.76 8.71
N LEU A 30 13.43 -4.63 8.06
CA LEU A 30 13.31 -3.32 8.69
C LEU A 30 11.90 -2.79 8.49
N PRO A 31 11.16 -2.43 9.56
CA PRO A 31 9.86 -1.80 9.41
C PRO A 31 10.02 -0.42 8.81
N VAL A 32 9.28 -0.14 7.72
CA VAL A 32 9.41 1.09 6.93
C VAL A 32 8.11 1.86 6.81
N ILE A 33 6.96 1.18 6.92
CA ILE A 33 5.63 1.77 6.91
C ILE A 33 4.82 1.17 8.07
N LEU A 34 3.95 1.96 8.69
CA LEU A 34 2.93 1.47 9.61
C LEU A 34 1.55 1.62 8.96
N GLU A 35 0.90 0.52 8.67
CA GLU A 35 -0.49 0.55 8.26
C GLU A 35 -1.38 0.88 9.46
N CYS A 36 -2.20 1.92 9.28
CA CYS A 36 -3.17 2.39 10.27
C CYS A 36 -4.49 1.64 10.13
N LEU A 37 -4.74 0.70 11.02
CA LEU A 37 -5.93 -0.13 11.01
C LEU A 37 -6.95 0.38 12.03
N THR A 38 -8.09 0.84 11.53
CA THR A 38 -9.18 1.34 12.39
C THR A 38 -9.85 0.21 13.16
N ARG A 39 -10.21 0.51 14.40
CA ARG A 39 -11.16 -0.23 15.23
C ARG A 39 -12.35 0.65 15.50
N GLY A 40 -13.54 0.13 15.27
CA GLY A 40 -14.78 0.85 15.50
C GLY A 40 -15.19 0.89 16.97
N PRO A 41 -16.41 1.38 17.27
CA PRO A 41 -16.89 1.53 18.63
C PRO A 41 -16.95 0.18 19.36
N ALA A 42 -16.23 0.08 20.47
CA ALA A 42 -16.18 -1.12 21.30
C ALA A 42 -17.59 -1.57 21.73
N GLY A 43 -17.81 -2.90 21.73
CA GLY A 43 -19.10 -3.50 22.09
C GLY A 43 -20.20 -3.33 21.05
N THR A 44 -19.85 -2.94 19.83
CA THR A 44 -20.75 -2.97 18.66
C THR A 44 -20.23 -3.95 17.60
N ASN A 45 -21.10 -4.34 16.66
CA ASN A 45 -20.66 -5.18 15.52
C ASN A 45 -19.63 -4.44 14.63
N ALA A 46 -19.63 -3.10 14.64
CA ALA A 46 -18.69 -2.27 13.89
C ALA A 46 -17.32 -2.11 14.58
N ASP A 47 -17.05 -2.79 15.69
CA ASP A 47 -15.70 -2.91 16.26
C ASP A 47 -14.71 -3.51 15.24
N HIS A 48 -15.18 -4.43 14.41
CA HIS A 48 -14.44 -4.97 13.29
C HIS A 48 -14.46 -4.01 12.09
N ALA A 49 -13.29 -3.67 11.56
CA ALA A 49 -13.13 -2.73 10.43
C ALA A 49 -13.99 -3.13 9.21
N GLY A 50 -14.03 -4.40 8.82
CA GLY A 50 -14.85 -4.85 7.68
C GLY A 50 -16.32 -4.48 7.83
N VAL A 51 -16.93 -4.71 9.00
CA VAL A 51 -18.33 -4.35 9.26
C VAL A 51 -18.54 -2.82 9.30
N LEU A 52 -17.55 -2.08 9.83
CA LEU A 52 -17.58 -0.62 9.87
C LEU A 52 -17.60 -0.03 8.46
N PHE A 53 -16.71 -0.49 7.59
CA PHE A 53 -16.59 0.01 6.23
C PHE A 53 -17.74 -0.44 5.33
N GLU A 54 -18.20 -1.68 5.46
CA GLU A 54 -19.42 -2.15 4.77
C GLU A 54 -20.65 -1.32 5.18
N TYR A 55 -20.78 -1.02 6.48
CA TYR A 55 -21.86 -0.16 6.96
C TYR A 55 -21.77 1.26 6.40
N ALA A 56 -20.55 1.82 6.31
CA ALA A 56 -20.33 3.14 5.72
C ALA A 56 -20.83 3.19 4.27
N GLN A 57 -20.51 2.18 3.46
CA GLN A 57 -20.98 2.07 2.08
C GLN A 57 -22.50 1.92 1.98
N LEU A 58 -23.10 1.02 2.78
CA LEU A 58 -24.56 0.84 2.83
C LEU A 58 -25.32 2.12 3.19
N LYS A 59 -24.67 3.07 3.88
CA LYS A 59 -25.24 4.34 4.29
C LYS A 59 -24.82 5.53 3.43
N ALA A 60 -24.03 5.32 2.37
CA ALA A 60 -23.38 6.35 1.57
C ALA A 60 -22.68 7.39 2.48
N ALA A 61 -21.95 6.90 3.49
CA ALA A 61 -21.28 7.69 4.52
C ALA A 61 -19.75 7.53 4.47
N GLU A 62 -19.20 7.07 3.33
CA GLU A 62 -17.79 6.76 3.15
C GLU A 62 -16.90 7.93 3.53
N SER A 63 -17.15 9.12 2.99
CA SER A 63 -16.36 10.32 3.29
C SER A 63 -16.39 10.70 4.77
N GLN A 64 -17.55 10.57 5.43
CA GLN A 64 -17.66 10.87 6.86
C GLN A 64 -16.85 9.90 7.70
N VAL A 65 -16.92 8.60 7.36
CA VAL A 65 -16.20 7.54 8.08
C VAL A 65 -14.70 7.64 7.81
N ASP A 66 -14.26 7.86 6.56
CA ASP A 66 -12.85 8.07 6.22
C ASP A 66 -12.28 9.25 7.01
N ARG A 67 -12.95 10.39 7.01
CA ARG A 67 -12.49 11.56 7.78
C ARG A 67 -12.35 11.25 9.27
N ALA A 68 -13.29 10.52 9.84
CA ALA A 68 -13.22 10.15 11.27
C ALA A 68 -12.06 9.17 11.55
N CYS A 69 -11.87 8.16 10.70
CA CYS A 69 -10.78 7.19 10.80
C CYS A 69 -9.41 7.87 10.66
N ILE A 70 -9.25 8.70 9.62
CA ILE A 70 -8.02 9.43 9.35
C ILE A 70 -7.69 10.41 10.48
N ALA A 71 -8.70 11.14 11.00
CA ALA A 71 -8.50 12.04 12.13
C ALA A 71 -8.02 11.28 13.39
N ALA A 72 -8.63 10.13 13.70
CA ALA A 72 -8.21 9.29 14.82
C ALA A 72 -6.79 8.75 14.66
N ALA A 73 -6.43 8.31 13.44
CA ALA A 73 -5.09 7.84 13.13
C ALA A 73 -4.04 8.96 13.28
N LEU A 74 -4.25 10.12 12.66
CA LEU A 74 -3.31 11.24 12.71
C LEU A 74 -3.16 11.84 14.11
N GLN A 75 -4.25 11.89 14.90
CA GLN A 75 -4.16 12.28 16.32
C GLN A 75 -3.26 11.33 17.11
N THR A 76 -3.34 10.03 16.82
CA THR A 76 -2.49 9.04 17.47
C THR A 76 -1.05 9.15 17.00
N VAL A 77 -0.81 9.28 15.68
CA VAL A 77 0.52 9.41 15.08
C VAL A 77 1.25 10.67 15.58
N ALA A 78 0.52 11.76 15.81
CA ALA A 78 1.08 12.99 16.39
C ALA A 78 1.73 12.81 17.78
N THR A 79 1.45 11.68 18.45
CA THR A 79 2.09 11.32 19.73
C THR A 79 3.40 10.56 19.58
N PHE A 80 3.82 10.21 18.36
CA PHE A 80 5.05 9.46 18.14
C PHE A 80 6.27 10.39 18.17
N ASP A 81 7.33 9.96 18.84
CA ASP A 81 8.55 10.75 19.05
C ASP A 81 9.38 10.93 17.78
N HIS A 82 9.13 10.13 16.74
CA HIS A 82 9.93 10.11 15.52
C HIS A 82 9.04 10.13 14.27
N PRO A 83 9.50 10.79 13.18
CA PRO A 83 8.81 10.73 11.91
C PRO A 83 8.79 9.28 11.41
N ILE A 84 7.61 8.80 11.08
CA ILE A 84 7.39 7.46 10.56
C ILE A 84 6.45 7.56 9.36
N THR A 85 6.69 6.73 8.36
CA THR A 85 5.74 6.62 7.26
C THR A 85 4.56 5.77 7.69
N ILE A 86 3.37 6.28 7.41
CA ILE A 86 2.11 5.60 7.69
C ILE A 86 1.32 5.37 6.40
N SER A 87 0.50 4.36 6.38
CA SER A 87 -0.52 4.20 5.34
C SER A 87 -1.92 4.29 5.93
N LEU A 88 -2.83 4.88 5.16
CA LEU A 88 -4.22 5.15 5.53
C LEU A 88 -5.14 4.63 4.44
N ASN A 89 -6.10 3.81 4.82
CA ASN A 89 -7.16 3.37 3.94
C ASN A 89 -8.10 4.52 3.61
N VAL A 90 -8.49 4.65 2.35
CA VAL A 90 -9.45 5.63 1.87
C VAL A 90 -10.32 5.04 0.77
N PHE A 91 -11.62 5.28 0.84
CA PHE A 91 -12.51 4.92 -0.25
C PHE A 91 -12.24 5.80 -1.47
N ALA A 92 -12.19 5.17 -2.61
CA ALA A 92 -12.15 5.90 -3.87
C ALA A 92 -13.34 6.85 -4.05
N ALA A 93 -14.51 6.49 -3.53
CA ALA A 93 -15.70 7.34 -3.52
C ALA A 93 -15.47 8.66 -2.75
N THR A 94 -14.75 8.62 -1.64
CA THR A 94 -14.36 9.81 -0.86
C THR A 94 -13.52 10.76 -1.72
N LEU A 95 -12.51 10.23 -2.39
CA LEU A 95 -11.61 11.02 -3.23
C LEU A 95 -12.32 11.70 -4.40
N VAL A 96 -13.36 11.07 -4.95
CA VAL A 96 -14.11 11.60 -6.11
C VAL A 96 -15.24 12.53 -5.71
N ARG A 97 -15.91 12.26 -4.59
CA ARG A 97 -17.17 12.95 -4.23
C ARG A 97 -16.99 14.06 -3.20
N ASP A 98 -15.90 14.05 -2.44
CA ASP A 98 -15.65 15.04 -1.38
C ASP A 98 -14.57 16.04 -1.80
N ALA A 99 -15.00 17.12 -2.43
CA ALA A 99 -14.10 18.16 -2.91
C ALA A 99 -13.28 18.85 -1.81
N ASP A 100 -13.77 18.82 -0.56
CA ASP A 100 -13.09 19.42 0.59
C ASP A 100 -12.14 18.45 1.29
N PHE A 101 -12.07 17.19 0.87
CA PHE A 101 -11.28 16.15 1.52
C PHE A 101 -9.79 16.50 1.58
N LEU A 102 -9.16 16.80 0.45
CA LEU A 102 -7.73 17.10 0.40
C LEU A 102 -7.36 18.42 1.10
N PRO A 103 -8.10 19.54 0.95
CA PRO A 103 -7.90 20.74 1.76
C PRO A 103 -8.02 20.50 3.27
N TRP A 104 -8.98 19.70 3.69
CA TRP A 104 -9.16 19.31 5.08
C TRP A 104 -7.98 18.45 5.57
N LEU A 105 -7.57 17.46 4.78
CA LEU A 105 -6.45 16.58 5.09
C LEU A 105 -5.15 17.38 5.28
N GLY A 106 -4.83 18.29 4.37
CA GLY A 106 -3.64 19.13 4.46
C GLY A 106 -3.57 19.92 5.76
N LYS A 107 -4.71 20.46 6.23
CA LYS A 107 -4.78 21.13 7.54
C LYS A 107 -4.54 20.16 8.70
N LEU A 108 -5.11 18.96 8.63
CA LEU A 108 -4.96 17.95 9.67
C LEU A 108 -3.52 17.43 9.76
N MET A 109 -2.87 17.20 8.61
CA MET A 109 -1.46 16.80 8.56
C MET A 109 -0.55 17.86 9.16
N ALA A 110 -0.79 19.15 8.86
CA ALA A 110 -0.05 20.25 9.45
C ALA A 110 -0.21 20.30 10.98
N GLN A 111 -1.42 20.04 11.50
CA GLN A 111 -1.68 19.96 12.94
C GLN A 111 -0.96 18.76 13.58
N ALA A 112 -0.85 17.63 12.86
CA ALA A 112 -0.14 16.44 13.32
C ALA A 112 1.38 16.53 13.13
N ASN A 113 1.90 17.62 12.56
CA ASN A 113 3.31 17.77 12.17
C ASN A 113 3.80 16.61 11.29
N LEU A 114 2.93 16.09 10.42
CA LEU A 114 3.23 15.01 9.49
C LEU A 114 3.61 15.58 8.13
N ASP A 115 4.82 15.25 7.67
CA ASP A 115 5.23 15.55 6.30
C ASP A 115 4.42 14.67 5.33
N PRO A 116 3.80 15.25 4.28
CA PRO A 116 3.09 14.49 3.25
C PRO A 116 3.89 13.35 2.63
N ALA A 117 5.21 13.47 2.53
CA ALA A 117 6.09 12.41 2.04
C ALA A 117 6.07 11.14 2.91
N HIS A 118 5.59 11.24 4.15
CA HIS A 118 5.41 10.13 5.07
C HIS A 118 3.97 9.58 5.09
N LEU A 119 3.15 9.93 4.10
CA LEU A 119 1.78 9.41 3.99
C LEU A 119 1.58 8.62 2.71
N VAL A 120 1.09 7.39 2.85
CA VAL A 120 0.65 6.53 1.77
C VAL A 120 -0.87 6.38 1.85
N PHE A 121 -1.59 6.62 0.76
CA PHE A 121 -3.01 6.29 0.68
C PHE A 121 -3.21 4.91 0.08
N GLU A 122 -3.85 4.02 0.82
CA GLU A 122 -4.31 2.73 0.35
C GLU A 122 -5.72 2.89 -0.22
N ILE A 123 -5.84 2.75 -1.54
CA ILE A 123 -7.12 2.92 -2.22
C ILE A 123 -7.91 1.64 -2.06
N VAL A 124 -8.94 1.72 -1.23
CA VAL A 124 -9.89 0.64 -1.03
C VAL A 124 -10.99 0.75 -2.07
N GLU A 125 -11.16 -0.33 -2.83
CA GLU A 125 -12.16 -0.39 -3.86
C GLU A 125 -13.29 -1.35 -3.52
N HIS A 126 -14.48 -0.79 -3.35
CA HIS A 126 -15.72 -1.55 -3.30
C HIS A 126 -16.77 -0.77 -4.09
N GLY A 127 -17.29 -1.34 -5.18
CA GLY A 127 -18.48 -0.83 -5.84
C GLY A 127 -18.33 -0.30 -7.26
N GLU A 128 -19.31 0.50 -7.69
CA GLU A 128 -19.64 0.85 -9.05
C GLU A 128 -18.57 1.64 -9.81
N ALA A 129 -18.68 1.58 -11.15
CA ALA A 129 -17.85 2.33 -12.08
C ALA A 129 -17.86 3.84 -11.73
N TRP A 130 -16.73 4.37 -11.34
CA TRP A 130 -16.57 5.79 -11.04
C TRP A 130 -16.15 6.55 -12.28
N ASN A 131 -16.33 7.86 -12.23
CA ASN A 131 -15.79 8.72 -13.26
C ASN A 131 -14.25 8.64 -13.24
N ALA A 132 -13.69 7.95 -14.23
CA ALA A 132 -12.25 7.70 -14.34
C ALA A 132 -11.44 9.01 -14.43
N GLU A 133 -12.01 10.07 -15.00
CA GLU A 133 -11.36 11.38 -15.09
C GLU A 133 -11.29 12.06 -13.72
N ALA A 134 -12.41 12.12 -12.98
CA ALA A 134 -12.45 12.69 -11.64
C ALA A 134 -11.51 11.95 -10.68
N PHE A 135 -11.48 10.63 -10.78
CA PHE A 135 -10.56 9.82 -9.99
C PHE A 135 -9.09 10.08 -10.35
N GLY A 136 -8.77 10.15 -11.64
CA GLY A 136 -7.43 10.52 -12.10
C GLY A 136 -7.00 11.93 -11.65
N CYS A 137 -7.93 12.89 -11.57
CA CYS A 137 -7.67 14.20 -10.98
C CYS A 137 -7.32 14.07 -9.49
N ALA A 138 -8.14 13.37 -8.71
CA ALA A 138 -7.93 13.19 -7.28
C ALA A 138 -6.57 12.52 -6.97
N LEU A 139 -6.17 11.51 -7.75
CA LEU A 139 -4.85 10.87 -7.61
C LEU A 139 -3.69 11.82 -7.92
N ARG A 140 -3.84 12.70 -8.92
CA ARG A 140 -2.84 13.73 -9.19
C ARG A 140 -2.73 14.73 -8.04
N ASP A 141 -3.85 15.14 -7.48
CA ASP A 141 -3.89 16.10 -6.36
C ASP A 141 -3.24 15.50 -5.09
N ILE A 142 -3.48 14.21 -4.80
CA ILE A 142 -2.78 13.47 -3.73
C ILE A 142 -1.26 13.53 -3.93
N ARG A 143 -0.79 13.27 -5.15
CA ARG A 143 0.64 13.32 -5.46
C ARG A 143 1.22 14.74 -5.41
N GLN A 144 0.43 15.75 -5.79
CA GLN A 144 0.86 17.15 -5.65
C GLN A 144 1.03 17.56 -4.19
N LEU A 145 0.24 16.99 -3.27
CA LEU A 145 0.48 17.14 -1.84
C LEU A 145 1.80 16.48 -1.39
N GLY A 146 2.35 15.57 -2.17
CA GLY A 146 3.57 14.82 -1.83
C GLY A 146 3.30 13.42 -1.28
N CYS A 147 2.04 12.98 -1.17
CA CYS A 147 1.66 11.67 -0.67
C CYS A 147 1.86 10.58 -1.74
N ALA A 148 2.11 9.35 -1.30
CA ALA A 148 2.15 8.16 -2.15
C ALA A 148 0.80 7.45 -2.19
N ILE A 149 0.64 6.57 -3.18
CA ILE A 149 -0.57 5.77 -3.39
C ILE A 149 -0.20 4.29 -3.38
N ALA A 150 -0.97 3.49 -2.65
CA ALA A 150 -0.97 2.05 -2.72
C ALA A 150 -2.30 1.55 -3.30
N LEU A 151 -2.24 0.56 -4.15
CA LEU A 151 -3.43 -0.17 -4.61
C LEU A 151 -3.52 -1.47 -3.82
N ASP A 152 -4.63 -1.62 -3.10
CA ASP A 152 -4.88 -2.76 -2.24
C ASP A 152 -5.53 -3.93 -2.98
N ASP A 153 -5.50 -5.13 -2.37
CA ASP A 153 -6.17 -6.35 -2.83
C ASP A 153 -5.81 -6.79 -4.26
N VAL A 154 -4.58 -6.55 -4.72
CA VAL A 154 -4.14 -7.01 -6.05
C VAL A 154 -4.13 -8.53 -6.10
N GLY A 155 -4.93 -9.08 -7.04
CA GLY A 155 -5.08 -10.54 -7.23
C GLY A 155 -6.43 -11.10 -6.79
N LEU A 156 -7.30 -10.31 -6.17
CA LEU A 156 -8.70 -10.64 -5.96
C LEU A 156 -9.57 -10.32 -7.19
N ALA A 157 -10.79 -10.88 -7.22
CA ALA A 157 -11.69 -10.84 -8.38
C ALA A 157 -12.01 -9.43 -8.94
N HIS A 158 -11.81 -8.39 -8.14
CA HIS A 158 -12.12 -7.01 -8.49
C HIS A 158 -10.89 -6.18 -8.88
N SER A 159 -9.66 -6.65 -8.58
CA SER A 159 -8.43 -5.97 -8.99
C SER A 159 -8.12 -6.32 -10.44
N ASN A 160 -8.36 -5.41 -11.35
CA ASN A 160 -7.99 -5.60 -12.74
C ASN A 160 -6.78 -4.73 -13.10
N PHE A 161 -6.03 -5.17 -14.10
CA PHE A 161 -4.88 -4.42 -14.63
C PHE A 161 -5.22 -2.99 -15.06
N GLN A 162 -6.48 -2.75 -15.46
CA GLN A 162 -6.94 -1.42 -15.83
C GLN A 162 -6.78 -0.43 -14.66
N ARG A 163 -6.98 -0.86 -13.42
CA ARG A 163 -6.80 -0.01 -12.24
C ARG A 163 -5.35 0.27 -11.95
N ILE A 164 -4.50 -0.73 -12.09
CA ILE A 164 -3.05 -0.51 -11.97
C ILE A 164 -2.63 0.59 -12.96
N LEU A 165 -3.09 0.52 -14.21
CA LEU A 165 -2.81 1.54 -15.23
C LEU A 165 -3.44 2.91 -14.91
N GLN A 166 -4.66 2.94 -14.35
CA GLN A 166 -5.33 4.18 -13.96
C GLN A 166 -4.70 4.83 -12.74
N CYS A 167 -4.38 4.03 -11.72
CA CYS A 167 -3.80 4.52 -10.47
C CYS A 167 -2.33 4.85 -10.60
N ASN A 168 -1.59 4.10 -11.44
CA ASN A 168 -0.13 4.16 -11.52
C ASN A 168 0.50 4.26 -10.11
N PRO A 169 0.22 3.29 -9.21
CA PRO A 169 0.49 3.42 -7.79
C PRO A 169 1.98 3.26 -7.50
N GLU A 170 2.45 3.86 -6.42
CA GLU A 170 3.79 3.66 -5.89
C GLU A 170 3.95 2.28 -5.24
N PHE A 171 2.84 1.71 -4.73
CA PHE A 171 2.81 0.39 -4.10
C PHE A 171 1.66 -0.47 -4.63
N LEU A 172 1.92 -1.76 -4.82
CA LEU A 172 0.93 -2.79 -5.11
C LEU A 172 0.91 -3.77 -3.95
N LYS A 173 -0.24 -3.94 -3.28
CA LYS A 173 -0.39 -4.87 -2.16
C LYS A 173 -1.01 -6.17 -2.68
N LEU A 174 -0.27 -7.26 -2.57
CA LEU A 174 -0.74 -8.59 -2.94
C LEU A 174 -1.55 -9.20 -1.81
N ASP A 175 -2.79 -9.52 -2.08
CA ASP A 175 -3.66 -10.15 -1.11
C ASP A 175 -3.11 -11.50 -0.60
N ARG A 176 -3.42 -11.79 0.65
CA ARG A 176 -3.06 -13.04 1.32
C ARG A 176 -3.43 -14.30 0.54
N CYS A 177 -4.48 -14.29 -0.28
CA CYS A 177 -4.88 -15.47 -1.07
C CYS A 177 -3.80 -15.92 -2.04
N ILE A 178 -2.93 -15.01 -2.52
CA ILE A 178 -1.77 -15.33 -3.36
C ILE A 178 -0.62 -15.86 -2.52
N ILE A 179 -0.42 -15.29 -1.33
CA ILE A 179 0.74 -15.55 -0.47
C ILE A 179 0.60 -16.87 0.29
N ARG A 180 -0.61 -17.17 0.80
CA ARG A 180 -0.87 -18.36 1.59
C ARG A 180 -0.43 -19.63 0.87
N GLU A 181 0.44 -20.43 1.51
CA GLU A 181 1.01 -21.68 0.99
C GLU A 181 1.77 -21.52 -0.34
N CYS A 182 2.30 -20.33 -0.64
CA CYS A 182 3.10 -20.11 -1.86
C CYS A 182 4.38 -20.94 -1.87
N ASP A 183 4.89 -21.33 -0.70
CA ASP A 183 6.05 -22.23 -0.55
C ASP A 183 5.79 -23.65 -1.10
N LYS A 184 4.51 -24.06 -1.19
CA LYS A 184 4.10 -25.41 -1.60
C LYS A 184 3.51 -25.46 -3.03
N ASP A 185 3.24 -24.30 -3.65
CA ASP A 185 2.55 -24.21 -4.92
C ASP A 185 3.39 -23.48 -5.98
N THR A 186 3.93 -24.23 -6.95
CA THR A 186 4.74 -23.70 -8.03
C THR A 186 4.00 -22.71 -8.94
N ARG A 187 2.66 -22.80 -9.02
CA ARG A 187 1.84 -21.85 -9.79
C ARG A 187 1.77 -20.50 -9.06
N ARG A 188 1.64 -20.51 -7.73
CA ARG A 188 1.70 -19.29 -6.92
C ARG A 188 3.06 -18.64 -7.01
N GLN A 189 4.15 -19.43 -6.99
CA GLN A 189 5.52 -18.93 -7.16
C GLN A 189 5.70 -18.29 -8.55
N ALA A 190 5.17 -18.92 -9.61
CA ALA A 190 5.22 -18.36 -10.96
C ALA A 190 4.44 -17.02 -11.02
N LEU A 191 3.28 -16.95 -10.35
CA LEU A 191 2.49 -15.72 -10.26
C LEU A 191 3.23 -14.62 -9.49
N LEU A 192 3.81 -14.92 -8.33
CA LEU A 192 4.61 -13.99 -7.53
C LEU A 192 5.75 -13.39 -8.35
N ARG A 193 6.51 -14.23 -9.04
CA ARG A 193 7.59 -13.78 -9.93
C ARG A 193 7.08 -12.85 -11.04
N SER A 194 5.96 -13.21 -11.67
CA SER A 194 5.40 -12.40 -12.76
C SER A 194 4.88 -11.06 -12.27
N LEU A 195 4.25 -11.02 -11.10
CA LEU A 195 3.78 -9.77 -10.47
C LEU A 195 4.94 -8.91 -9.98
N GLY A 196 6.03 -9.53 -9.48
CA GLY A 196 7.25 -8.81 -9.11
C GLY A 196 7.86 -8.09 -10.32
N LEU A 197 8.01 -8.78 -11.46
CA LEU A 197 8.48 -8.19 -12.71
C LEU A 197 7.55 -7.07 -13.19
N LEU A 198 6.23 -7.31 -13.17
CA LEU A 198 5.25 -6.30 -13.57
C LEU A 198 5.35 -5.04 -12.71
N ALA A 199 5.41 -5.19 -11.40
CA ALA A 199 5.56 -4.07 -10.48
C ALA A 199 6.84 -3.27 -10.77
N HIS A 200 7.96 -3.97 -10.94
CA HIS A 200 9.24 -3.35 -11.29
C HIS A 200 9.16 -2.56 -12.61
N ASP A 201 8.59 -3.16 -13.68
CA ASP A 201 8.46 -2.52 -14.99
C ASP A 201 7.56 -1.29 -14.95
N LEU A 202 6.58 -1.27 -14.04
CA LEU A 202 5.70 -0.12 -13.79
C LEU A 202 6.33 0.93 -12.86
N GLY A 203 7.51 0.67 -12.27
CA GLY A 203 8.14 1.52 -11.27
C GLY A 203 7.44 1.50 -9.90
N SER A 204 6.62 0.49 -9.65
CA SER A 204 5.91 0.25 -8.39
C SER A 204 6.72 -0.70 -7.50
N LYS A 205 6.47 -0.63 -6.18
CA LYS A 205 6.98 -1.62 -5.21
C LYS A 205 5.87 -2.58 -4.82
N LEU A 206 6.25 -3.86 -4.68
CA LEU A 206 5.32 -4.91 -4.34
C LEU A 206 5.34 -5.18 -2.83
N ILE A 207 4.18 -5.22 -2.20
CA ILE A 207 3.98 -5.59 -0.79
C ILE A 207 3.28 -6.95 -0.75
N ALA A 208 3.92 -7.97 -0.17
CA ALA A 208 3.28 -9.25 0.09
C ALA A 208 2.56 -9.21 1.44
N GLU A 209 1.25 -9.41 1.44
CA GLU A 209 0.43 -9.37 2.63
C GLU A 209 0.12 -10.76 3.20
N GLY A 210 -0.11 -10.79 4.51
CA GLY A 210 -0.54 -11.99 5.20
C GLY A 210 0.49 -13.11 5.21
N VAL A 211 1.78 -12.79 5.16
CA VAL A 211 2.86 -13.78 5.34
C VAL A 211 2.85 -14.25 6.79
N GLU A 212 2.58 -15.53 7.01
CA GLU A 212 2.43 -16.09 8.37
C GLU A 212 3.55 -17.05 8.77
N THR A 213 4.24 -17.67 7.80
CA THR A 213 5.27 -18.67 8.05
C THR A 213 6.63 -18.26 7.52
N GLN A 214 7.69 -18.84 8.11
CA GLN A 214 9.06 -18.63 7.63
C GLN A 214 9.28 -19.20 6.22
N SER A 215 8.57 -20.25 5.84
CA SER A 215 8.65 -20.85 4.49
C SER A 215 8.03 -19.94 3.44
N GLU A 216 6.87 -19.34 3.74
CA GLU A 216 6.27 -18.30 2.88
C GLU A 216 7.21 -17.10 2.74
N LEU A 217 7.76 -16.61 3.85
CA LEU A 217 8.73 -15.52 3.85
C LEU A 217 9.96 -15.82 2.99
N ALA A 218 10.51 -17.03 3.11
CA ALA A 218 11.65 -17.45 2.28
C ALA A 218 11.30 -17.46 0.79
N THR A 219 10.09 -17.92 0.45
CA THR A 219 9.57 -17.92 -0.94
C THR A 219 9.38 -16.50 -1.47
N VAL A 220 8.74 -15.63 -0.69
CA VAL A 220 8.55 -14.21 -1.05
C VAL A 220 9.90 -13.53 -1.30
N ARG A 221 10.87 -13.76 -0.42
CA ARG A 221 12.24 -13.23 -0.56
C ARG A 221 12.96 -13.76 -1.79
N ALA A 222 12.76 -15.03 -2.15
CA ALA A 222 13.36 -15.64 -3.33
C ALA A 222 12.81 -15.09 -4.65
N HIS A 223 11.67 -14.42 -4.62
CA HIS A 223 11.02 -13.78 -5.77
C HIS A 223 11.18 -12.27 -5.80
N ASP A 224 12.16 -11.71 -5.07
CA ASP A 224 12.54 -10.29 -5.06
C ASP A 224 11.35 -9.34 -4.77
N ILE A 225 10.44 -9.76 -3.87
CA ILE A 225 9.36 -8.91 -3.41
C ILE A 225 9.94 -7.85 -2.46
N ASP A 226 9.62 -6.57 -2.69
CA ASP A 226 10.23 -5.43 -2.00
C ASP A 226 9.89 -5.35 -0.52
N LEU A 227 8.61 -5.55 -0.21
CA LEU A 227 8.05 -5.30 1.10
C LEU A 227 7.17 -6.46 1.55
N VAL A 228 7.08 -6.66 2.85
CA VAL A 228 6.31 -7.77 3.44
C VAL A 228 5.54 -7.31 4.66
N GLN A 229 4.29 -7.75 4.76
CA GLN A 229 3.45 -7.60 5.92
C GLN A 229 2.87 -8.94 6.33
N GLY A 230 2.86 -9.24 7.64
CA GLY A 230 2.25 -10.47 8.10
C GLY A 230 2.62 -10.85 9.53
N PHE A 231 1.93 -11.86 10.03
CA PHE A 231 2.09 -12.35 11.40
C PHE A 231 3.43 -13.05 11.64
N VAL A 232 4.16 -13.36 10.58
CA VAL A 232 5.55 -13.84 10.69
C VAL A 232 6.45 -12.82 11.40
N PHE A 233 6.12 -11.53 11.31
CA PHE A 233 6.83 -10.45 12.00
C PHE A 233 6.04 -9.88 13.16
N SER A 234 4.81 -9.41 12.91
CA SER A 234 3.98 -8.75 13.92
C SER A 234 2.50 -8.83 13.56
N LYS A 235 1.68 -9.03 14.57
CA LYS A 235 0.25 -8.69 14.52
C LYS A 235 0.09 -7.17 14.67
N PRO A 236 -1.09 -6.60 14.32
CA PRO A 236 -1.39 -5.22 14.63
C PRO A 236 -1.17 -4.91 16.12
N VAL A 237 -0.47 -3.83 16.41
CA VAL A 237 -0.11 -3.39 17.76
C VAL A 237 -0.77 -2.06 18.12
N SER A 238 -0.99 -1.79 19.39
CA SER A 238 -1.42 -0.48 19.85
C SER A 238 -0.31 0.57 19.71
N ALA A 239 -0.67 1.86 19.67
CA ALA A 239 0.29 2.95 19.62
C ALA A 239 1.38 2.86 20.71
N ALA A 240 1.01 2.46 21.93
CA ALA A 240 1.95 2.28 23.03
C ALA A 240 3.04 1.23 22.78
N LYS A 241 2.80 0.30 21.85
CA LYS A 241 3.75 -0.76 21.50
C LYS A 241 4.52 -0.49 20.20
N VAL A 242 4.24 0.59 19.49
CA VAL A 242 4.93 0.91 18.24
C VAL A 242 6.43 1.09 18.48
N HIS A 243 6.84 1.69 19.59
CA HIS A 243 8.25 1.87 19.96
C HIS A 243 9.00 0.55 20.23
N GLU A 244 8.28 -0.55 20.51
CA GLU A 244 8.86 -1.88 20.71
C GLU A 244 9.20 -2.56 19.37
N LEU A 245 8.69 -2.03 18.25
CA LEU A 245 8.98 -2.58 16.92
C LEU A 245 10.44 -2.32 16.58
N SER A 246 11.23 -3.38 16.53
CA SER A 246 12.68 -3.31 16.32
C SER A 246 13.02 -2.60 15.01
N GLY A 247 13.85 -1.56 15.09
CA GLY A 247 14.36 -0.83 13.93
C GLY A 247 13.65 0.49 13.62
N ILE A 248 12.41 0.74 14.08
CA ILE A 248 11.72 2.02 13.85
C ILE A 248 12.51 3.19 14.46
N ALA A 249 13.02 3.04 15.68
CA ALA A 249 13.77 4.09 16.38
C ALA A 249 15.17 4.37 15.82
N ARG A 250 15.71 3.54 14.95
CA ARG A 250 17.11 3.66 14.46
C ARG A 250 17.23 4.23 13.05
N SER A 251 16.15 4.25 12.28
CA SER A 251 16.15 4.73 10.89
C SER A 251 16.33 6.25 10.76
N THR A 252 16.09 7.02 11.82
CA THR A 252 16.05 8.48 11.78
C THR A 252 17.37 9.17 12.09
N ALA A 253 18.38 8.47 12.62
CA ALA A 253 19.62 9.10 13.03
C ALA A 253 20.66 9.29 11.89
N GLY A 254 20.47 8.72 10.71
CA GLY A 254 21.47 8.66 9.66
C GLY A 254 21.09 9.17 8.27
N GLN A 255 19.84 9.42 7.98
CA GLN A 255 19.43 9.90 6.66
C GLN A 255 18.79 11.28 6.78
N ARG A 256 19.59 12.32 6.48
CA ARG A 256 19.08 13.68 6.25
C ARG A 256 18.00 13.59 5.15
N ALA A 257 16.81 14.07 5.48
CA ALA A 257 15.76 14.33 4.51
C ALA A 257 16.38 15.13 3.33
N THR A 258 16.53 14.50 2.18
CA THR A 258 16.87 15.20 0.96
C THR A 258 15.66 16.05 0.61
N LYS A 259 15.81 17.37 0.76
CA LYS A 259 14.83 18.36 0.36
C LYS A 259 14.39 18.07 -1.08
N TRP A 260 13.10 18.00 -1.29
CA TRP A 260 12.49 18.03 -2.62
C TRP A 260 12.89 19.34 -3.31
N SER A 261 13.78 19.28 -4.29
CA SER A 261 14.01 20.43 -5.15
C SER A 261 13.09 20.31 -6.36
N THR A 262 12.03 21.07 -6.36
CA THR A 262 11.23 21.35 -7.56
C THR A 262 12.06 22.32 -8.43
N THR A 263 12.94 21.80 -9.27
CA THR A 263 13.39 22.52 -10.43
C THR A 263 12.58 22.01 -11.62
N ALA A 264 11.52 22.74 -11.93
CA ALA A 264 10.83 22.59 -13.19
C ALA A 264 11.78 23.08 -14.30
N ASP A 265 12.32 22.16 -15.09
CA ASP A 265 12.94 22.47 -16.36
C ASP A 265 11.84 22.52 -17.42
N GLU A 266 11.42 23.73 -17.80
CA GLU A 266 10.34 23.98 -18.77
C GLU A 266 10.73 23.70 -20.23
N SER A 267 11.89 23.08 -20.52
CA SER A 267 12.42 22.94 -21.88
C SER A 267 12.49 21.54 -22.46
N ALA A 268 11.97 20.50 -21.79
CA ALA A 268 11.99 19.13 -22.31
C ALA A 268 10.59 18.66 -22.75
N GLY A 269 10.50 18.29 -24.02
CA GLY A 269 9.26 17.81 -24.65
C GLY A 269 8.68 16.54 -23.99
N ARG A 270 7.43 16.24 -24.37
CA ARG A 270 6.43 15.34 -23.79
C ARG A 270 6.79 13.85 -23.61
N ASP A 271 8.03 13.48 -23.31
CA ASP A 271 8.48 12.09 -23.10
C ASP A 271 9.50 11.95 -21.96
N SER A 272 9.34 12.69 -20.86
CA SER A 272 10.17 12.47 -19.68
C SER A 272 9.45 11.58 -18.69
N ALA A 273 9.82 10.31 -18.67
CA ALA A 273 9.57 9.41 -17.57
C ALA A 273 10.00 10.08 -16.25
N TRP A 274 9.08 10.24 -15.32
CA TRP A 274 9.28 10.82 -14.00
C TRP A 274 10.27 9.96 -13.21
N LYS A 275 11.57 10.25 -13.27
CA LYS A 275 12.53 9.72 -12.31
C LYS A 275 12.40 10.51 -11.01
N ARG A 276 11.50 10.07 -10.13
CA ARG A 276 11.48 10.53 -8.75
C ARG A 276 12.55 9.74 -7.99
N GLN A 277 13.59 10.41 -7.55
CA GLN A 277 14.40 9.88 -6.45
C GLN A 277 13.58 10.04 -5.17
N THR A 278 12.89 8.99 -4.77
CA THR A 278 12.05 8.97 -3.58
C THR A 278 12.83 8.40 -2.40
N LEU A 279 12.35 8.65 -1.19
CA LEU A 279 12.80 8.01 0.08
C LEU A 279 12.90 6.47 -0.04
N TRP A 280 12.36 5.92 -1.11
CA TRP A 280 12.20 4.51 -1.42
C TRP A 280 13.25 3.97 -2.40
N ASP A 281 14.11 4.83 -2.99
CA ASP A 281 15.17 4.41 -3.90
C ASP A 281 16.29 3.70 -3.12
N VAL A 282 16.14 2.40 -3.01
CA VAL A 282 17.27 1.50 -2.66
C VAL A 282 18.02 1.25 -3.97
N PRO A 283 19.36 1.33 -4.01
CA PRO A 283 20.10 0.99 -5.21
C PRO A 283 19.74 -0.44 -5.62
N THR A 284 19.12 -0.59 -6.79
CA THR A 284 18.88 -1.88 -7.41
C THR A 284 20.25 -2.52 -7.65
N ARG A 285 20.44 -3.74 -7.11
CA ARG A 285 21.58 -4.56 -7.49
C ARG A 285 21.51 -4.75 -9.01
N GLU A 286 22.57 -4.38 -9.71
CA GLU A 286 22.78 -4.82 -11.08
C GLU A 286 22.72 -6.33 -11.11
N VAL A 287 21.64 -6.86 -11.67
CA VAL A 287 21.54 -8.27 -12.01
C VAL A 287 22.49 -8.47 -13.19
N ALA A 288 23.68 -8.96 -12.93
CA ALA A 288 24.59 -9.40 -13.96
C ALA A 288 23.91 -10.54 -14.72
N ALA A 289 23.37 -10.23 -15.90
CA ALA A 289 22.85 -11.21 -16.84
C ALA A 289 24.01 -12.13 -17.27
N LYS A 290 24.02 -13.36 -16.78
CA LYS A 290 24.82 -14.41 -17.38
C LYS A 290 24.13 -14.83 -18.69
N PRO A 291 24.80 -14.77 -19.84
CA PRO A 291 24.23 -15.31 -21.07
C PRO A 291 24.29 -16.84 -20.99
N GLU A 292 23.18 -17.49 -20.73
CA GLU A 292 23.05 -18.92 -20.97
C GLU A 292 22.88 -19.16 -22.49
N THR A 293 23.85 -19.82 -23.03
CA THR A 293 23.94 -20.28 -24.42
C THR A 293 22.81 -21.27 -24.71
N PHE A 294 21.85 -20.83 -25.51
CA PHE A 294 20.80 -21.71 -26.02
C PHE A 294 21.38 -22.56 -27.13
N MET A 295 21.74 -23.81 -26.84
CA MET A 295 22.08 -24.82 -27.83
C MET A 295 20.80 -25.29 -28.50
N ALA A 296 20.72 -25.05 -29.82
CA ALA A 296 19.68 -25.58 -30.69
C ALA A 296 19.81 -27.10 -30.79
N ALA A 297 18.78 -27.81 -30.34
CA ALA A 297 18.58 -29.20 -30.69
C ALA A 297 17.56 -29.26 -31.82
N THR A 298 18.05 -29.51 -33.05
CA THR A 298 17.26 -29.93 -34.23
C THR A 298 16.82 -31.36 -34.01
N GLY A 299 15.53 -31.63 -34.07
CA GLY A 299 14.99 -32.99 -34.10
C GLY A 299 13.57 -32.96 -34.66
N ASP A 300 13.44 -33.46 -35.88
CA ASP A 300 12.21 -33.66 -36.64
C ASP A 300 11.16 -34.48 -35.89
N ALA A 301 9.92 -33.99 -35.84
CA ALA A 301 8.72 -34.86 -35.78
C ALA A 301 7.50 -34.11 -36.31
N GLN A 302 6.87 -34.73 -37.31
CA GLN A 302 5.68 -34.27 -38.02
C GLN A 302 4.40 -34.19 -37.17
N PRO A 303 3.37 -33.45 -37.62
CA PRO A 303 2.17 -33.16 -36.86
C PRO A 303 1.10 -34.24 -37.02
N SER A 304 0.40 -34.57 -35.97
CA SER A 304 -0.86 -35.32 -36.02
C SER A 304 -1.97 -34.60 -35.27
N HIS A 305 -2.93 -34.14 -36.07
CA HIS A 305 -4.36 -34.00 -35.87
C HIS A 305 -4.94 -33.42 -34.55
N LEU A 306 -5.49 -32.24 -34.74
CA LEU A 306 -6.75 -31.70 -34.16
C LEU A 306 -7.76 -32.76 -33.74
N VAL A 307 -8.43 -32.56 -32.59
CA VAL A 307 -9.91 -32.58 -32.45
C VAL A 307 -10.30 -32.04 -31.07
N TRP A 308 -11.11 -30.94 -31.10
CA TRP A 308 -12.07 -30.36 -30.11
C TRP A 308 -11.59 -29.94 -28.72
#